data_a48f365f84191ed5cf25aa1f5e329c16
#
_entry.id   a48f365f84191ed5cf25aa1f5e329c16
#
_cell.length_a   1.000
_cell.length_b   1.000
_cell.length_c   1.000
_cell.angle_alpha   90.00
_cell.angle_beta   90.00
_cell.angle_gamma   90.00
#
_symmetry.space_group_name_H-M   'P 1'
#
loop_
_entity.id
_entity.type
_entity.pdbx_description
1 polymer ?
#
loop_
_entity_poly.entity_id
_entity_poly.type
_entity_poly.pdbx_seq_one_letter_code
_entity_poly.pdbx_strand_id
1 'polypeptide(L)'
;MDLLQEITKDNTLSNALSSFLSFYGPSGLSQAMQLYTDMNQEYVCRTKETLSIVRIYEIIYLEIHGHNIAVHTVHGIYQKYGSLSDELKVLSRYGFIKCNQSVLVAVHKIRSIQQDTVILTDDTYLHMSRSCAPKVIMAIAAKVSQQEL
;
A
#
# COMPACT_ATOMS: atom_id res chain seq x y z
N MET A 1 -18.28 -9.46 -27.46
CA MET A 1 -17.85 -8.09 -27.79
C MET A 1 -16.53 -7.79 -27.10
N ASP A 2 -15.58 -7.25 -27.84
CA ASP A 2 -14.27 -6.90 -27.30
C ASP A 2 -14.44 -5.78 -26.27
N LEU A 3 -13.70 -5.86 -25.16
CA LEU A 3 -13.73 -4.87 -24.08
C LEU A 3 -13.39 -3.45 -24.59
N LEU A 4 -12.43 -3.36 -25.51
CA LEU A 4 -12.07 -2.06 -26.13
C LEU A 4 -13.23 -1.47 -26.91
N GLN A 5 -14.06 -2.30 -27.54
CA GLN A 5 -15.24 -1.82 -28.25
C GLN A 5 -16.32 -1.31 -27.29
N GLU A 6 -16.44 -1.93 -26.12
CA GLU A 6 -17.36 -1.46 -25.09
C GLU A 6 -16.92 -0.12 -24.52
N ILE A 7 -15.62 0.08 -24.29
CA ILE A 7 -15.05 1.34 -23.82
C ILE A 7 -15.33 2.47 -24.81
N THR A 8 -15.15 2.21 -26.11
CA THR A 8 -15.38 3.24 -27.13
C THR A 8 -16.85 3.58 -27.33
N LYS A 9 -17.77 2.70 -26.97
CA LYS A 9 -19.20 2.95 -27.03
C LYS A 9 -19.73 3.77 -25.87
N ASP A 10 -19.06 3.73 -24.71
CA ASP A 10 -19.43 4.53 -23.55
C ASP A 10 -18.81 5.92 -23.68
N ASN A 11 -19.63 6.92 -23.97
CA ASN A 11 -19.15 8.29 -24.17
C ASN A 11 -18.47 8.86 -22.92
N THR A 12 -18.98 8.56 -21.72
CA THR A 12 -18.40 9.03 -20.47
C THR A 12 -17.01 8.46 -20.26
N LEU A 13 -16.88 7.15 -20.42
CA LEU A 13 -15.60 6.46 -20.25
C LEU A 13 -14.61 6.85 -21.36
N SER A 14 -15.07 6.94 -22.60
CA SER A 14 -14.25 7.37 -23.72
C SER A 14 -13.72 8.79 -23.54
N ASN A 15 -14.56 9.71 -23.07
CA ASN A 15 -14.15 11.09 -22.80
C ASN A 15 -13.14 11.17 -21.66
N ALA A 16 -13.35 10.40 -20.59
CA ALA A 16 -12.43 10.33 -19.46
C ALA A 16 -11.06 9.80 -19.91
N LEU A 17 -11.05 8.74 -20.71
CA LEU A 17 -9.80 8.17 -21.23
C LEU A 17 -9.09 9.16 -22.15
N SER A 18 -9.83 9.84 -23.04
CA SER A 18 -9.26 10.87 -23.94
C SER A 18 -8.65 12.01 -23.15
N SER A 19 -9.32 12.49 -22.10
CA SER A 19 -8.79 13.53 -21.23
C SER A 19 -7.52 13.08 -20.51
N PHE A 20 -7.52 11.86 -19.98
CA PHE A 20 -6.35 11.28 -19.31
C PHE A 20 -5.15 11.22 -20.26
N LEU A 21 -5.35 10.69 -21.48
CA LEU A 21 -4.29 10.55 -22.47
C LEU A 21 -3.78 11.91 -22.95
N SER A 22 -4.67 12.90 -23.04
CA SER A 22 -4.30 14.27 -23.42
C SER A 22 -3.37 14.91 -22.39
N PHE A 23 -3.62 14.68 -21.08
CA PHE A 23 -2.82 15.26 -20.01
C PHE A 23 -1.55 14.49 -19.73
N TYR A 24 -1.60 13.16 -19.73
CA TYR A 24 -0.51 12.32 -19.23
C TYR A 24 0.19 11.51 -20.32
N GLY A 25 -0.43 11.37 -21.50
CA GLY A 25 0.12 10.63 -22.61
C GLY A 25 0.14 9.10 -22.41
N PRO A 26 0.65 8.37 -23.42
CA PRO A 26 0.76 6.90 -23.31
C PRO A 26 1.64 6.43 -22.16
N SER A 27 2.71 7.16 -21.83
CA SER A 27 3.58 6.80 -20.70
C SER A 27 2.84 6.94 -19.36
N GLY A 28 1.99 7.96 -19.22
CA GLY A 28 1.16 8.11 -18.03
C GLY A 28 0.15 6.96 -17.88
N LEU A 29 -0.43 6.51 -18.98
CA LEU A 29 -1.33 5.35 -18.96
C LEU A 29 -0.57 4.09 -18.56
N SER A 30 0.62 3.87 -19.11
CA SER A 30 1.47 2.73 -18.75
C SER A 30 1.81 2.72 -17.26
N GLN A 31 2.15 3.87 -16.70
CA GLN A 31 2.42 4.01 -15.27
C GLN A 31 1.18 3.71 -14.42
N ALA A 32 0.01 4.19 -14.82
CA ALA A 32 -1.23 3.93 -14.11
C ALA A 32 -1.59 2.44 -14.12
N MET A 33 -1.39 1.77 -15.24
CA MET A 33 -1.63 0.33 -15.35
C MET A 33 -0.64 -0.47 -14.52
N GLN A 34 0.63 -0.06 -14.47
CA GLN A 34 1.63 -0.70 -13.63
C GLN A 34 1.28 -0.53 -12.15
N LEU A 35 0.84 0.66 -11.75
CA LEU A 35 0.39 0.92 -10.39
C LEU A 35 -0.80 0.03 -10.02
N TYR A 36 -1.77 -0.09 -10.91
CA TYR A 36 -2.91 -0.99 -10.70
C TYR A 36 -2.45 -2.44 -10.52
N THR A 37 -1.53 -2.92 -11.36
CA THR A 37 -0.97 -4.27 -11.25
C THR A 37 -0.26 -4.47 -9.91
N ASP A 38 0.55 -3.50 -9.49
CA ASP A 38 1.27 -3.57 -8.21
C ASP A 38 0.31 -3.59 -7.02
N MET A 39 -0.74 -2.76 -7.07
CA MET A 39 -1.75 -2.70 -6.00
C MET A 39 -2.53 -4.01 -5.86
N ASN A 40 -2.70 -4.75 -6.94
CA ASN A 40 -3.45 -6.00 -6.95
C ASN A 40 -2.58 -7.24 -6.79
N GLN A 41 -1.28 -7.08 -6.47
CA GLN A 41 -0.41 -8.20 -6.16
C GLN A 41 -0.92 -8.95 -4.93
N GLU A 42 -0.87 -10.25 -5.01
CA GLU A 42 -1.30 -11.14 -3.93
C GLU A 42 -0.19 -11.32 -2.91
N TYR A 43 -0.59 -11.44 -1.65
CA TYR A 43 0.30 -11.66 -0.53
C TYR A 43 -0.22 -12.83 0.28
N VAL A 44 0.61 -13.86 0.44
CA VAL A 44 0.20 -15.10 1.09
C VAL A 44 0.47 -15.02 2.58
N CYS A 45 -0.58 -15.28 3.37
CA CYS A 45 -0.50 -15.36 4.83
C CYS A 45 -0.68 -16.81 5.24
N ARG A 46 0.38 -17.43 5.74
CA ARG A 46 0.40 -18.85 6.03
C ARG A 46 0.83 -19.14 7.45
N THR A 47 0.06 -19.99 8.13
CA THR A 47 0.41 -20.63 9.39
C THR A 47 0.24 -22.14 9.25
N LYS A 48 0.42 -22.90 10.31
CA LYS A 48 0.18 -24.36 10.28
C LYS A 48 -1.28 -24.69 9.99
N GLU A 49 -2.21 -23.82 10.39
CA GLU A 49 -3.64 -24.11 10.37
C GLU A 49 -4.39 -23.31 9.30
N THR A 50 -3.79 -22.23 8.80
CA THR A 50 -4.48 -21.32 7.89
C THR A 50 -3.63 -21.02 6.67
N LEU A 51 -4.31 -20.75 5.57
CA LEU A 51 -3.73 -20.25 4.33
C LEU A 51 -4.69 -19.20 3.79
N SER A 52 -4.25 -17.97 3.72
CA SER A 52 -5.04 -16.86 3.24
C SER A 52 -4.27 -16.06 2.21
N ILE A 53 -4.99 -15.52 1.22
CA ILE A 53 -4.42 -14.67 0.20
C ILE A 53 -5.08 -13.31 0.32
N VAL A 54 -4.27 -12.27 0.51
CA VAL A 54 -4.75 -10.89 0.58
C VAL A 54 -4.07 -10.09 -0.52
N ARG A 55 -4.67 -8.97 -0.90
CA ARG A 55 -4.03 -8.05 -1.84
C ARG A 55 -3.17 -7.08 -1.08
N ILE A 56 -1.97 -6.81 -1.59
CA ILE A 56 -1.01 -5.93 -0.91
C ILE A 56 -1.62 -4.55 -0.67
N TYR A 57 -2.40 -4.04 -1.61
CA TYR A 57 -3.07 -2.75 -1.45
C TYR A 57 -4.03 -2.70 -0.26
N GLU A 58 -4.59 -3.83 0.13
CA GLU A 58 -5.53 -3.92 1.26
C GLU A 58 -4.84 -3.94 2.61
N ILE A 59 -3.53 -4.16 2.65
CA ILE A 59 -2.76 -4.24 3.90
C ILE A 59 -2.52 -2.84 4.45
N ILE A 60 -2.84 -2.67 5.73
CA ILE A 60 -2.65 -1.39 6.44
C ILE A 60 -1.32 -1.39 7.15
N TYR A 61 -1.05 -2.41 7.96
CA TYR A 61 0.23 -2.58 8.64
C TYR A 61 0.42 -4.03 9.07
N LEU A 62 1.66 -4.39 9.37
CA LEU A 62 2.04 -5.69 9.94
C LEU A 62 2.65 -5.47 11.31
N GLU A 63 2.27 -6.30 12.26
CA GLU A 63 2.85 -6.27 13.61
C GLU A 63 3.33 -7.67 13.99
N ILE A 64 4.55 -7.76 14.49
CA ILE A 64 5.14 -9.05 14.88
C ILE A 64 5.15 -9.23 16.40
N HIS A 65 4.79 -10.43 16.82
CA HIS A 65 4.92 -10.91 18.20
C HIS A 65 5.63 -12.26 18.15
N GLY A 66 6.93 -12.29 18.53
CA GLY A 66 7.76 -13.47 18.35
C GLY A 66 7.96 -13.79 16.87
N HIS A 67 7.46 -14.94 16.42
CA HIS A 67 7.50 -15.34 15.02
C HIS A 67 6.13 -15.21 14.34
N ASN A 68 5.11 -14.71 15.05
CA ASN A 68 3.78 -14.51 14.52
C ASN A 68 3.61 -13.08 14.05
N ILE A 69 3.23 -12.93 12.79
CA ILE A 69 2.94 -11.63 12.18
C ILE A 69 1.44 -11.50 12.01
N ALA A 70 0.87 -10.46 12.61
CA ALA A 70 -0.52 -10.07 12.37
C ALA A 70 -0.55 -9.11 11.18
N VAL A 71 -1.21 -9.51 10.10
CA VAL A 71 -1.36 -8.73 8.89
C VAL A 71 -2.73 -8.05 8.96
N HIS A 72 -2.72 -6.75 9.27
CA HIS A 72 -3.94 -5.96 9.41
C HIS A 72 -4.35 -5.42 8.06
N THR A 73 -5.54 -5.80 7.61
CA THR A 73 -6.08 -5.38 6.31
C THR A 73 -7.43 -4.66 6.49
N VAL A 74 -7.92 -4.07 5.41
CA VAL A 74 -9.23 -3.42 5.40
C VAL A 74 -10.39 -4.41 5.63
N HIS A 75 -10.14 -5.71 5.49
CA HIS A 75 -11.16 -6.76 5.65
C HIS A 75 -10.99 -7.59 6.93
N GLY A 76 -9.91 -7.37 7.68
CA GLY A 76 -9.66 -8.13 8.89
C GLY A 76 -8.18 -8.41 9.10
N ILE A 77 -7.89 -9.28 10.05
CA ILE A 77 -6.52 -9.60 10.46
C ILE A 77 -6.22 -11.04 10.05
N TYR A 78 -5.09 -11.22 9.38
CA TYR A 78 -4.60 -12.53 8.96
C TYR A 78 -3.28 -12.82 9.64
N GLN A 79 -2.96 -14.09 9.82
CA GLN A 79 -1.75 -14.51 10.53
C GLN A 79 -0.74 -15.11 9.58
N LYS A 80 0.53 -14.85 9.84
CA LYS A 80 1.65 -15.35 9.06
C LYS A 80 2.84 -15.59 9.97
N TYR A 81 3.62 -16.66 9.73
CA TYR A 81 4.88 -16.87 10.39
C TYR A 81 6.01 -16.23 9.59
N GLY A 82 6.97 -15.65 10.28
CA GLY A 82 8.14 -15.08 9.63
C GLY A 82 8.83 -14.01 10.45
N SER A 83 9.64 -13.20 9.77
CA SER A 83 10.33 -12.06 10.36
C SER A 83 9.97 -10.79 9.62
N LEU A 84 9.96 -9.64 10.32
CA LEU A 84 9.67 -8.36 9.68
C LEU A 84 10.70 -7.98 8.62
N SER A 85 11.99 -8.34 8.85
CA SER A 85 13.02 -8.02 7.86
C SER A 85 12.81 -8.76 6.55
N ASP A 86 12.35 -10.01 6.58
CA ASP A 86 12.03 -10.75 5.36
C ASP A 86 10.80 -10.17 4.66
N GLU A 87 9.79 -9.80 5.43
CA GLU A 87 8.58 -9.19 4.85
C GLU A 87 8.87 -7.80 4.27
N LEU A 88 9.75 -7.04 4.92
CA LEU A 88 10.16 -5.73 4.40
C LEU A 88 10.86 -5.85 3.04
N LYS A 89 11.66 -6.89 2.82
CA LYS A 89 12.30 -7.12 1.51
C LYS A 89 11.28 -7.28 0.39
N VAL A 90 10.16 -7.93 0.69
CA VAL A 90 9.07 -8.13 -0.28
C VAL A 90 8.21 -6.88 -0.42
N LEU A 91 7.87 -6.23 0.69
CA LEU A 91 6.87 -5.17 0.74
C LEU A 91 7.43 -3.76 0.51
N SER A 92 8.74 -3.56 0.63
CA SER A 92 9.33 -2.22 0.49
C SER A 92 9.04 -1.59 -0.88
N ARG A 93 9.03 -2.38 -1.94
CA ARG A 93 8.72 -1.87 -3.29
C ARG A 93 7.28 -1.40 -3.43
N TYR A 94 6.39 -1.82 -2.53
CA TYR A 94 4.98 -1.43 -2.53
C TYR A 94 4.68 -0.31 -1.54
N GLY A 95 5.73 0.36 -1.04
CA GLY A 95 5.57 1.51 -0.17
C GLY A 95 5.38 1.18 1.30
N PHE A 96 5.90 0.05 1.75
CA PHE A 96 5.91 -0.29 3.18
C PHE A 96 7.22 0.12 3.80
N ILE A 97 7.17 0.68 4.99
CA ILE A 97 8.34 1.10 5.76
C ILE A 97 8.20 0.66 7.20
N LYS A 98 9.35 0.57 7.87
CA LYS A 98 9.41 0.23 9.29
C LYS A 98 9.02 1.45 10.12
N CYS A 99 8.03 1.29 10.98
CA CYS A 99 7.54 2.33 11.87
C CYS A 99 8.22 2.24 13.26
N ASN A 100 8.45 1.02 13.71
CA ASN A 100 9.22 0.70 14.92
C ASN A 100 9.74 -0.74 14.80
N GLN A 101 10.34 -1.28 15.86
CA GLN A 101 10.95 -2.61 15.80
C GLN A 101 9.98 -3.74 15.52
N SER A 102 8.68 -3.50 15.74
CA SER A 102 7.66 -4.55 15.63
C SER A 102 6.65 -4.29 14.52
N VAL A 103 6.74 -3.17 13.80
CA VAL A 103 5.68 -2.75 12.89
C VAL A 103 6.23 -2.30 11.53
N LEU A 104 5.65 -2.83 10.45
CA LEU A 104 5.76 -2.29 9.09
C LEU A 104 4.43 -1.64 8.74
N VAL A 105 4.45 -0.44 8.16
CA VAL A 105 3.25 0.32 7.83
C VAL A 105 3.25 0.67 6.35
N ALA A 106 2.06 0.60 5.74
CA ALA A 106 1.85 1.06 4.37
C ALA A 106 1.77 2.59 4.37
N VAL A 107 2.69 3.24 3.65
CA VAL A 107 2.76 4.71 3.63
C VAL A 107 1.45 5.33 3.12
N HIS A 108 0.82 4.71 2.12
CA HIS A 108 -0.44 5.23 1.56
C HIS A 108 -1.63 5.10 2.52
N LYS A 109 -1.49 4.38 3.62
CA LYS A 109 -2.52 4.26 4.66
C LYS A 109 -2.28 5.20 5.84
N ILE A 110 -1.23 5.99 5.81
CA ILE A 110 -0.95 6.99 6.85
C ILE A 110 -1.78 8.23 6.57
N ARG A 111 -2.62 8.63 7.53
CA ARG A 111 -3.42 9.85 7.46
C ARG A 111 -2.68 11.05 8.02
N SER A 112 -2.00 10.89 9.15
CA SER A 112 -1.26 11.98 9.78
C SER A 112 -0.18 11.47 10.72
N ILE A 113 0.75 12.35 11.06
CA ILE A 113 1.78 12.11 12.08
C ILE A 113 1.64 13.23 13.11
N GLN A 114 1.51 12.85 14.39
CA GLN A 114 1.42 13.77 15.51
C GLN A 114 2.48 13.36 16.54
N GLN A 115 3.55 14.17 16.66
CA GLN A 115 4.70 13.86 17.52
C GLN A 115 5.32 12.51 17.13
N ASP A 116 5.28 11.52 18.01
CA ASP A 116 5.83 10.18 17.79
C ASP A 116 4.76 9.15 17.41
N THR A 117 3.57 9.62 17.00
CA THR A 117 2.44 8.77 16.70
C THR A 117 2.06 8.89 15.22
N VAL A 118 1.93 7.74 14.56
CA VAL A 118 1.40 7.63 13.21
C VAL A 118 -0.07 7.26 13.31
N ILE A 119 -0.93 8.04 12.67
CA ILE A 119 -2.38 7.81 12.65
C ILE A 119 -2.77 7.31 11.26
N LEU A 120 -3.41 6.16 11.22
CA LEU A 120 -3.76 5.49 9.98
C LEU A 120 -5.19 5.83 9.54
N THR A 121 -5.52 5.49 8.31
CA THR A 121 -6.84 5.76 7.72
C THR A 121 -7.99 5.04 8.43
N ASP A 122 -7.71 3.97 9.16
CA ASP A 122 -8.70 3.24 9.97
C ASP A 122 -8.72 3.70 11.44
N ASP A 123 -8.09 4.83 11.75
CA ASP A 123 -7.95 5.42 13.08
C ASP A 123 -7.06 4.63 14.04
N THR A 124 -6.26 3.69 13.54
CA THR A 124 -5.23 3.01 14.34
C THR A 124 -4.09 3.98 14.63
N TYR A 125 -3.58 3.95 15.86
CA TYR A 125 -2.44 4.76 16.30
C TYR A 125 -1.24 3.84 16.49
N LEU A 126 -0.13 4.15 15.83
CA LEU A 126 1.11 3.39 15.93
C LEU A 126 2.21 4.27 16.47
N HIS A 127 2.99 3.72 17.40
CA HIS A 127 4.17 4.41 17.91
C HIS A 127 5.28 4.39 16.85
N MET A 128 5.89 5.55 16.62
CA MET A 128 7.01 5.71 15.71
C MET A 128 8.30 5.81 16.54
N SER A 129 9.23 4.89 16.37
CA SER A 129 10.49 4.92 17.10
C SER A 129 11.38 6.06 16.60
N ARG A 130 12.30 6.52 17.44
CA ARG A 130 13.23 7.60 17.09
C ARG A 130 14.09 7.24 15.89
N SER A 131 14.53 5.99 15.80
CA SER A 131 15.37 5.55 14.69
C SER A 131 14.61 5.43 13.37
N CYS A 132 13.31 5.16 13.42
CA CYS A 132 12.48 5.03 12.22
C CYS A 132 11.85 6.35 11.77
N ALA A 133 11.70 7.32 12.68
CA ALA A 133 11.01 8.58 12.41
C ALA A 133 11.52 9.32 11.17
N PRO A 134 12.83 9.49 10.95
CA PRO A 134 13.31 10.21 9.77
C PRO A 134 12.83 9.58 8.46
N LYS A 135 12.85 8.25 8.34
CA LYS A 135 12.41 7.56 7.13
C LYS A 135 10.91 7.69 6.91
N VAL A 136 10.11 7.61 8.00
CA VAL A 136 8.66 7.77 7.91
C VAL A 136 8.31 9.17 7.45
N ILE A 137 8.91 10.18 8.05
CA ILE A 137 8.67 11.59 7.72
C ILE A 137 9.08 11.87 6.27
N MET A 138 10.24 11.36 5.83
CA MET A 138 10.69 11.54 4.45
C MET A 138 9.75 10.88 3.45
N ALA A 139 9.23 9.71 3.75
CA ALA A 139 8.29 9.01 2.88
C ALA A 139 6.98 9.80 2.72
N ILE A 140 6.48 10.38 3.80
CA ILE A 140 5.28 11.24 3.76
C ILE A 140 5.56 12.53 3.00
N ALA A 141 6.71 13.16 3.23
CA ALA A 141 7.11 14.38 2.53
C ALA A 141 7.21 14.16 1.01
N ALA A 142 7.77 13.02 0.59
CA ALA A 142 7.85 12.67 -0.82
C ALA A 142 6.46 12.52 -1.45
N LYS A 143 5.52 11.90 -0.72
CA LYS A 143 4.13 11.75 -1.17
C LYS A 143 3.44 13.10 -1.34
N VAL A 144 3.62 14.01 -0.38
CA VAL A 144 3.03 15.36 -0.42
C VAL A 144 3.60 16.15 -1.60
N SER A 145 4.92 16.09 -1.82
CA SER A 145 5.56 16.79 -2.94
C SER A 145 5.02 16.36 -4.30
N GLN A 146 4.66 15.10 -4.46
CA GLN A 146 4.05 14.60 -5.69
C GLN A 146 2.64 15.14 -5.91
N GLN A 147 1.91 15.48 -4.86
CA GLN A 147 0.55 15.99 -4.94
C GLN A 147 0.48 17.51 -5.16
N GLU A 148 1.54 18.24 -4.84
CA GLU A 148 1.60 19.69 -5.00
C GLU A 148 1.93 20.13 -6.44
N LEU A 149 2.17 19.18 -7.32
CA LEU A 149 2.37 19.47 -8.73
C LEU A 149 1.03 19.68 -9.44
#